data_6750d2076000889795e06fce6a2b372f
#
_entry.id   6750d2076000889795e06fce6a2b372f
#
_cell.length_a   1.000
_cell.length_b   1.000
_cell.length_c   1.000
_cell.angle_alpha   90.00
_cell.angle_beta   90.00
_cell.angle_gamma   90.00
#
_symmetry.space_group_name_H-M   'P 1'
#
loop_
_entity.id
_entity.type
_entity.pdbx_description
1 polymer ?
#
loop_
_entity_poly.entity_id
_entity_poly.type
_entity_poly.pdbx_seq_one_letter_code
_entity_poly.pdbx_strand_id
1 'polypeptide(L)'
;MSNWVRPATTPQRLREALSIAKMKQIELARITGIERGTISNYVTGKYEPKSDAINKMAIALDVNEMWLWGYDVPMERGKNAPDTIKLTEGEEKWLMLYNKLSSEARTTLIEFAEVFEKMPTETRQFLLAGIRASLDNQK
;
A
#
# COMPACT_ATOMS: atom_id res chain seq x y z
N MET A 1 18.15 -0.31 3.06
CA MET A 1 17.58 0.90 3.70
C MET A 1 16.69 1.60 2.72
N SER A 2 15.45 1.69 3.06
CA SER A 2 14.52 2.49 2.27
C SER A 2 14.82 3.97 2.53
N ASN A 3 15.25 4.68 1.50
CA ASN A 3 15.36 6.13 1.54
C ASN A 3 13.97 6.75 1.42
N TRP A 4 13.19 6.61 2.48
CA TRP A 4 11.91 7.29 2.57
C TRP A 4 12.18 8.76 2.87
N VAL A 5 12.59 9.48 1.84
CA VAL A 5 12.76 10.93 1.96
C VAL A 5 11.39 11.59 1.85
N ARG A 6 11.09 12.43 2.81
CA ARG A 6 9.90 13.26 2.79
C ARG A 6 10.31 14.65 2.27
N PRO A 7 10.14 14.92 0.96
CA PRO A 7 10.55 16.20 0.39
C PRO A 7 9.72 17.39 0.87
N ALA A 8 8.57 17.12 1.45
CA ALA A 8 7.68 18.15 1.98
C ALA A 8 7.22 17.79 3.39
N THR A 9 6.62 18.73 4.08
CA THR A 9 6.04 18.52 5.41
C THR A 9 4.51 18.42 5.31
N THR A 10 3.90 17.77 6.28
CA THR A 10 2.43 17.69 6.37
C THR A 10 1.78 19.07 6.39
N PRO A 11 2.25 20.06 7.17
CA PRO A 11 1.67 21.40 7.12
C PRO A 11 1.70 22.03 5.74
N GLN A 12 2.81 21.90 5.01
CA GLN A 12 2.93 22.42 3.64
C GLN A 12 1.91 21.75 2.71
N ARG A 13 1.84 20.43 2.75
CA ARG A 13 0.92 19.65 1.92
C ARG A 13 -0.54 19.94 2.27
N LEU A 14 -0.84 20.09 3.55
CA LEU A 14 -2.20 20.40 4.02
C LEU A 14 -2.66 21.78 3.52
N ARG A 15 -1.78 22.79 3.60
CA ARG A 15 -2.08 24.13 3.07
C ARG A 15 -2.28 24.08 1.55
N GLU A 16 -1.43 23.36 0.85
CA GLU A 16 -1.54 23.19 -0.59
C GLU A 16 -2.85 22.50 -0.99
N ALA A 17 -3.21 21.42 -0.32
CA ALA A 17 -4.45 20.69 -0.58
C ALA A 17 -5.69 21.56 -0.32
N LEU A 18 -5.71 22.31 0.78
CA LEU A 18 -6.79 23.23 1.09
C LEU A 18 -6.93 24.32 0.02
N SER A 19 -5.82 24.86 -0.45
CA SER A 19 -5.80 25.87 -1.50
C SER A 19 -6.35 25.32 -2.82
N ILE A 20 -5.90 24.16 -3.23
CA ILE A 20 -6.34 23.49 -4.48
C ILE A 20 -7.83 23.15 -4.42
N ALA A 21 -8.27 22.61 -3.29
CA ALA A 21 -9.67 22.26 -3.08
C ALA A 21 -10.58 23.48 -2.85
N LYS A 22 -9.98 24.67 -2.68
CA LYS A 22 -10.70 25.91 -2.31
C LYS A 22 -11.54 25.70 -1.06
N MET A 23 -11.00 24.96 -0.11
CA MET A 23 -11.66 24.58 1.14
C MET A 23 -11.06 25.35 2.31
N LYS A 24 -11.92 25.82 3.20
CA LYS A 24 -11.49 26.49 4.44
C LYS A 24 -11.26 25.45 5.54
N GLN A 25 -10.44 25.80 6.52
CA GLN A 25 -10.16 24.93 7.66
C GLN A 25 -11.44 24.52 8.40
N ILE A 26 -12.41 25.43 8.52
CA ILE A 26 -13.69 25.15 9.19
C ILE A 26 -14.51 24.09 8.42
N GLU A 27 -14.44 24.13 7.09
CA GLU A 27 -15.12 23.14 6.26
C GLU A 27 -14.46 21.76 6.41
N LEU A 28 -13.13 21.73 6.43
CA LEU A 28 -12.38 20.50 6.67
C LEU A 28 -12.71 19.92 8.04
N ALA A 29 -12.76 20.75 9.07
CA ALA A 29 -13.14 20.33 10.42
C ALA A 29 -14.54 19.71 10.45
N ARG A 30 -15.49 20.33 9.77
CA ARG A 30 -16.87 19.82 9.69
C ARG A 30 -16.95 18.47 8.99
N ILE A 31 -16.26 18.32 7.87
CA ILE A 31 -16.29 17.08 7.06
C ILE A 31 -15.60 15.93 7.80
N THR A 32 -14.46 16.21 8.44
CA THR A 32 -13.67 15.18 9.11
C THR A 32 -14.12 14.86 10.53
N GLY A 33 -14.87 15.76 11.14
CA GLY A 33 -15.22 15.67 12.56
C GLY A 33 -14.05 16.02 13.49
N ILE A 34 -12.94 16.50 12.94
CA ILE A 34 -11.79 16.96 13.73
C ILE A 34 -12.05 18.39 14.18
N GLU A 35 -11.76 18.69 15.44
CA GLU A 35 -11.96 20.03 16.00
C GLU A 35 -11.17 21.08 15.20
N ARG A 36 -11.78 22.26 14.99
CA ARG A 36 -11.17 23.35 14.22
C ARG A 36 -9.81 23.76 14.76
N GLY A 37 -9.67 23.85 16.08
CA GLY A 37 -8.39 24.19 16.72
C GLY A 37 -7.31 23.18 16.43
N THR A 38 -7.67 21.91 16.38
CA THR A 38 -6.77 20.81 16.02
C THR A 38 -6.33 20.92 14.56
N ILE A 39 -7.25 21.19 13.64
CA ILE A 39 -6.93 21.43 12.23
C ILE A 39 -5.95 22.61 12.10
N SER A 40 -6.21 23.71 12.80
CA SER A 40 -5.32 24.88 12.82
C SER A 40 -3.91 24.52 13.28
N ASN A 41 -3.80 23.68 14.30
CA ASN A 41 -2.50 23.22 14.80
C ASN A 41 -1.75 22.34 13.76
N TYR A 42 -2.47 21.54 12.98
CA TYR A 42 -1.88 20.77 11.90
C TYR A 42 -1.40 21.66 10.75
N VAL A 43 -2.19 22.67 10.40
CA VAL A 43 -1.85 23.63 9.33
C VAL A 43 -0.63 24.47 9.67
N THR A 44 -0.48 24.86 10.94
CA THR A 44 0.64 25.67 11.38
C THR A 44 1.89 24.84 11.75
N GLY A 45 1.74 23.52 11.86
CA GLY A 45 2.82 22.62 12.25
C GLY A 45 3.06 22.53 13.74
N LYS A 46 2.17 23.06 14.56
CA LYS A 46 2.27 22.98 16.01
C LYS A 46 2.21 21.54 16.52
N TYR A 47 1.35 20.73 15.92
CA TYR A 47 1.25 19.29 16.19
C TYR A 47 1.25 18.51 14.87
N GLU A 48 1.84 17.31 14.89
CA GLU A 48 1.73 16.38 13.76
C GLU A 48 0.47 15.53 13.91
N PRO A 49 -0.33 15.41 12.83
CA PRO A 49 -1.49 14.53 12.86
C PRO A 49 -1.04 13.06 12.88
N LYS A 50 -1.82 12.22 13.55
CA LYS A 50 -1.64 10.77 13.53
C LYS A 50 -2.28 10.19 12.29
N SER A 51 -2.01 8.91 12.01
CA SER A 51 -2.49 8.26 10.78
C SER A 51 -4.01 8.32 10.61
N ASP A 52 -4.78 8.24 11.69
CA ASP A 52 -6.24 8.37 11.66
C ASP A 52 -6.67 9.76 11.15
N ALA A 53 -6.05 10.81 11.66
CA ALA A 53 -6.33 12.18 11.22
C ALA A 53 -5.89 12.40 9.76
N ILE A 54 -4.73 11.88 9.38
CA ILE A 54 -4.25 11.94 7.98
C ILE A 54 -5.26 11.26 7.05
N ASN A 55 -5.73 10.08 7.40
CA ASN A 55 -6.71 9.34 6.61
C ASN A 55 -7.98 10.18 6.40
N LYS A 56 -8.56 10.70 7.48
CA LYS A 56 -9.78 11.51 7.42
C LYS A 56 -9.61 12.76 6.55
N MET A 57 -8.50 13.47 6.73
CA MET A 57 -8.21 14.67 5.95
C MET A 57 -7.94 14.35 4.47
N ALA A 58 -7.23 13.27 4.20
CA ALA A 58 -6.95 12.84 2.83
C ALA A 58 -8.23 12.49 2.08
N ILE A 59 -9.16 11.79 2.72
CA ILE A 59 -10.48 11.48 2.14
C ILE A 59 -11.26 12.77 1.86
N ALA A 60 -11.32 13.68 2.84
CA ALA A 60 -12.06 14.93 2.72
C ALA A 60 -11.51 15.84 1.63
N LEU A 61 -10.18 15.85 1.45
CA LEU A 61 -9.49 16.67 0.45
C LEU A 61 -9.29 15.95 -0.89
N ASP A 62 -9.68 14.69 -0.96
CA ASP A 62 -9.50 13.82 -2.13
C ASP A 62 -8.05 13.76 -2.61
N VAL A 63 -7.14 13.54 -1.67
CA VAL A 63 -5.70 13.40 -1.95
C VAL A 63 -5.16 12.09 -1.42
N ASN A 64 -3.98 11.69 -1.92
CA ASN A 64 -3.27 10.52 -1.46
C ASN A 64 -2.73 10.74 -0.05
N GLU A 65 -2.92 9.78 0.85
CA GLU A 65 -2.46 9.87 2.23
C GLU A 65 -0.94 10.03 2.35
N MET A 66 -0.20 9.26 1.56
CA MET A 66 1.26 9.33 1.54
C MET A 66 1.76 10.69 1.05
N TRP A 67 1.06 11.26 0.05
CA TRP A 67 1.36 12.62 -0.39
C TRP A 67 1.12 13.64 0.73
N LEU A 68 0.04 13.49 1.47
CA LEU A 68 -0.29 14.38 2.61
C LEU A 68 0.77 14.27 3.72
N TRP A 69 1.33 13.07 3.92
CA TRP A 69 2.46 12.86 4.84
C TRP A 69 3.74 13.58 4.41
N GLY A 70 3.85 13.98 3.13
CA GLY A 70 5.01 14.66 2.57
C GLY A 70 5.90 13.81 1.67
N TYR A 71 5.51 12.57 1.39
CA TYR A 71 6.29 11.68 0.53
C TYR A 71 6.18 12.08 -0.95
N ASP A 72 7.19 11.68 -1.74
CA ASP A 72 7.24 11.95 -3.17
C ASP A 72 6.38 10.93 -3.94
N VAL A 73 5.08 11.16 -3.88
CA VAL A 73 4.06 10.35 -4.57
C VAL A 73 3.06 11.31 -5.23
N PRO A 74 2.28 10.87 -6.23
CA PRO A 74 1.24 11.70 -6.82
C PRO A 74 0.21 12.17 -5.79
N MET A 75 -0.23 13.40 -5.92
CA MET A 75 -1.27 13.99 -5.07
C MET A 75 -2.61 13.29 -5.23
N GLU A 76 -2.92 12.84 -6.42
CA GLU A 76 -4.22 12.27 -6.75
C GLU A 76 -4.46 10.96 -6.02
N ARG A 77 -5.63 10.90 -5.39
CA ARG A 77 -6.10 9.71 -4.70
C ARG A 77 -6.43 8.61 -5.72
N GLY A 78 -6.00 7.40 -5.45
CA GLY A 78 -6.21 6.26 -6.34
C GLY A 78 -5.16 6.12 -7.44
N LYS A 79 -4.30 7.11 -7.62
CA LYS A 79 -3.11 6.99 -8.45
C LYS A 79 -1.92 6.70 -7.54
N ASN A 80 -1.78 5.46 -7.17
CA ASN A 80 -0.56 5.05 -6.48
C ASN A 80 0.57 5.04 -7.50
N ALA A 81 1.58 5.84 -7.25
CA ALA A 81 2.82 5.67 -7.94
C ALA A 81 3.51 4.39 -7.46
N PRO A 82 4.23 3.75 -8.28
CA PRO A 82 4.19 3.79 -9.71
C PRO A 82 3.02 2.96 -10.20
N ASP A 83 2.42 3.43 -11.24
CA ASP A 83 1.35 2.79 -11.99
C ASP A 83 1.08 1.37 -11.57
N THR A 84 -0.17 1.16 -11.14
CA THR A 84 -0.75 -0.16 -10.98
C THR A 84 0.23 -1.23 -11.39
N ILE A 85 0.84 -1.90 -10.42
CA ILE A 85 1.60 -3.10 -10.70
C ILE A 85 0.66 -3.99 -11.49
N LYS A 86 0.77 -3.92 -12.82
CA LYS A 86 0.05 -4.86 -13.66
C LYS A 86 0.67 -6.20 -13.41
N LEU A 87 -0.03 -6.99 -12.63
CA LEU A 87 0.35 -8.38 -12.43
C LEU A 87 0.33 -9.09 -13.78
N THR A 88 1.33 -9.90 -14.04
CA THR A 88 1.29 -10.79 -15.18
C THR A 88 0.18 -11.83 -14.96
N GLU A 89 -0.28 -12.45 -16.04
CA GLU A 89 -1.29 -13.51 -15.96
C GLU A 89 -0.90 -14.60 -14.95
N GLY A 90 0.37 -14.97 -14.92
CA GLY A 90 0.91 -15.95 -13.97
C GLY A 90 0.82 -15.47 -12.52
N GLU A 91 1.12 -14.21 -12.28
CA GLU A 91 1.06 -13.62 -10.94
C GLU A 91 -0.38 -13.50 -10.45
N GLU A 92 -1.32 -13.12 -11.31
CA GLU A 92 -2.75 -13.09 -10.97
C GLU A 92 -3.26 -14.47 -10.59
N LYS A 93 -2.92 -15.47 -11.40
CA LYS A 93 -3.30 -16.88 -11.15
C LYS A 93 -2.71 -17.36 -9.82
N TRP A 94 -1.44 -17.04 -9.56
CA TRP A 94 -0.77 -17.36 -8.31
C TRP A 94 -1.48 -16.73 -7.11
N LEU A 95 -1.83 -15.45 -7.19
CA LEU A 95 -2.51 -14.74 -6.12
C LEU A 95 -3.89 -15.35 -5.83
N MET A 96 -4.63 -15.69 -6.87
CA MET A 96 -5.94 -16.35 -6.73
C MET A 96 -5.81 -17.69 -6.00
N LEU A 97 -4.84 -18.50 -6.40
CA LEU A 97 -4.60 -19.79 -5.76
C LEU A 97 -4.16 -19.63 -4.31
N TYR A 98 -3.26 -18.70 -4.04
CA TYR A 98 -2.76 -18.42 -2.70
C TYR A 98 -3.90 -17.97 -1.77
N ASN A 99 -4.80 -17.14 -2.26
CA ASN A 99 -5.93 -16.65 -1.47
C ASN A 99 -6.94 -17.74 -1.10
N LYS A 100 -6.99 -18.84 -1.87
CA LYS A 100 -7.84 -19.99 -1.57
C LYS A 100 -7.25 -20.93 -0.53
N LEU A 101 -5.97 -20.80 -0.22
CA LEU A 101 -5.30 -21.67 0.73
C LEU A 101 -5.65 -21.31 2.18
N SER A 102 -5.67 -22.33 3.05
CA SER A 102 -5.73 -22.12 4.49
C SER A 102 -4.45 -21.45 5.00
N SER A 103 -4.48 -20.86 6.18
CA SER A 103 -3.29 -20.27 6.82
C SER A 103 -2.16 -21.30 6.95
N GLU A 104 -2.49 -22.53 7.32
CA GLU A 104 -1.53 -23.62 7.46
C GLU A 104 -0.87 -23.95 6.11
N ALA A 105 -1.67 -24.07 5.05
CA ALA A 105 -1.17 -24.35 3.71
C ALA A 105 -0.30 -23.22 3.18
N ARG A 106 -0.63 -21.97 3.46
CA ARG A 106 0.19 -20.81 3.09
C ARG A 106 1.57 -20.85 3.75
N THR A 107 1.62 -21.17 5.04
CA THR A 107 2.87 -21.29 5.79
C THR A 107 3.74 -22.40 5.18
N THR A 108 3.17 -23.58 4.94
CA THR A 108 3.87 -24.71 4.32
C THR A 108 4.42 -24.33 2.93
N LEU A 109 3.63 -23.60 2.16
CA LEU A 109 4.03 -23.18 0.81
C LEU A 109 5.22 -22.20 0.85
N ILE A 110 5.22 -21.28 1.81
CA ILE A 110 6.34 -20.34 2.00
C ILE A 110 7.62 -21.11 2.38
N GLU A 111 7.52 -22.01 3.33
CA GLU A 111 8.65 -22.86 3.73
C GLU A 111 9.18 -23.69 2.55
N PHE A 112 8.27 -24.26 1.76
CA PHE A 112 8.63 -25.00 0.55
C PHE A 112 9.37 -24.11 -0.45
N ALA A 113 8.88 -22.88 -0.68
CA ALA A 113 9.49 -21.94 -1.61
C ALA A 113 10.92 -21.59 -1.18
N GLU A 114 11.15 -21.36 0.10
CA GLU A 114 12.48 -21.07 0.65
C GLU A 114 13.46 -22.23 0.44
N VAL A 115 13.00 -23.44 0.70
CA VAL A 115 13.81 -24.66 0.48
C VAL A 115 14.07 -24.85 -1.00
N PHE A 116 13.05 -24.68 -1.84
CA PHE A 116 13.15 -24.86 -3.29
C PHE A 116 14.17 -23.88 -3.90
N GLU A 117 14.18 -22.61 -3.44
CA GLU A 117 15.14 -21.61 -3.92
C GLU A 117 16.59 -22.01 -3.66
N LYS A 118 16.85 -22.71 -2.56
CA LYS A 118 18.18 -23.15 -2.16
C LYS A 118 18.59 -24.47 -2.80
N MET A 119 17.68 -25.16 -3.49
CA MET A 119 18.00 -26.44 -4.14
C MET A 119 18.84 -26.26 -5.39
N PRO A 120 19.75 -27.22 -5.69
CA PRO A 120 20.41 -27.25 -6.99
C PRO A 120 19.40 -27.38 -8.12
N THR A 121 19.73 -26.84 -9.29
CA THR A 121 18.85 -26.84 -10.47
C THR A 121 18.41 -28.26 -10.85
N GLU A 122 19.29 -29.23 -10.80
CA GLU A 122 18.97 -30.61 -11.13
C GLU A 122 17.91 -31.19 -10.18
N THR A 123 18.05 -30.91 -8.87
CA THR A 123 17.09 -31.37 -7.86
C THR A 123 15.73 -30.73 -8.08
N ARG A 124 15.69 -29.43 -8.42
CA ARG A 124 14.44 -28.72 -8.74
C ARG A 124 13.73 -29.36 -9.92
N GLN A 125 14.47 -29.66 -10.99
CA GLN A 125 13.91 -30.28 -12.21
C GLN A 125 13.35 -31.66 -11.92
N PHE A 126 14.06 -32.46 -11.14
CA PHE A 126 13.64 -33.79 -10.74
C PHE A 126 12.33 -33.71 -9.93
N LEU A 127 12.26 -32.79 -8.96
CA LEU A 127 11.07 -32.57 -8.14
C LEU A 127 9.88 -32.14 -8.97
N LEU A 128 10.08 -31.19 -9.89
CA LEU A 128 9.03 -30.70 -10.78
C LEU A 128 8.50 -31.79 -11.71
N ALA A 129 9.38 -32.65 -12.23
CA ALA A 129 9.00 -33.79 -13.06
C ALA A 129 8.10 -34.77 -12.29
N GLY A 130 8.45 -35.05 -11.03
CA GLY A 130 7.64 -35.90 -10.15
C GLY A 130 6.26 -35.30 -9.88
N ILE A 131 6.19 -34.02 -9.61
CA ILE A 131 4.93 -33.32 -9.39
C ILE A 131 4.04 -33.35 -10.64
N ARG A 132 4.61 -33.07 -11.81
CA ARG A 132 3.87 -33.12 -13.08
C ARG A 132 3.31 -34.51 -13.36
N ALA A 133 4.12 -35.55 -13.18
CA ALA A 133 3.69 -36.94 -13.37
C ALA A 133 2.54 -37.29 -12.42
N SER A 134 2.60 -36.83 -11.17
CA SER A 134 1.53 -37.04 -10.18
C SER A 134 0.23 -36.37 -10.59
N LEU A 135 0.30 -35.14 -11.13
CA LEU A 135 -0.87 -34.41 -11.59
C LEU A 135 -1.52 -35.05 -12.82
N ASP A 136 -0.71 -35.56 -13.75
CA ASP A 136 -1.21 -36.22 -14.96
C ASP A 136 -1.94 -37.52 -14.65
N ASN A 137 -1.51 -38.21 -13.60
CA ASN A 137 -2.17 -39.46 -13.17
C ASN A 137 -3.52 -39.25 -12.46
N GLN A 138 -3.85 -38.01 -12.13
CA GLN A 138 -5.13 -37.65 -11.50
C GLN A 138 -6.20 -37.22 -12.47
N LYS A 139 -5.92 -37.20 -13.76
CA LYS A 139 -6.90 -36.88 -14.79
C LYS A 139 -7.74 -38.09 -15.21
#